data_72c578bcb856b98d2f4c89ba4940696e
#
_entry.id   72c578bcb856b98d2f4c89ba4940696e
#
_cell.length_a   1.000
_cell.length_b   1.000
_cell.length_c   1.000
_cell.angle_alpha   90.00
_cell.angle_beta   90.00
_cell.angle_gamma   90.00
#
_symmetry.space_group_name_H-M   'P 1'
#
loop_
_entity.id
_entity.type
_entity.pdbx_description
1 polymer ?
#
loop_
_entity_poly.entity_id
_entity_poly.type
_entity_poly.pdbx_seq_one_letter_code
_entity_poly.pdbx_strand_id
1 'polypeptide(L)'
;MLKINNLMKSIGGIVATDNVNLELEKQTINAIIGPNGAGKTTLFNLITGKLKTDSGSIFIENREITNLDETETTHIGIARAFQITNIFPNLTVYESIKLALLSKKNGLNNMWTRFKDHKVNSDADDIMKLAGLIKSKNTVSSELSHGDQKLLDIALALCLKPKLLLLDEPTAGMGPEERWKMIDRIKELWKKTKITIVFIEHDMDIVFGIAQKIFVLQQGAILAEGNPQEIKKNQKVIKAYLGGGKK
;
A
#
# COMPACT_ATOMS: atom_id res chain seq x y z
N MET A 1 -4.81 -12.30 -8.84
CA MET A 1 -3.59 -11.73 -8.24
C MET A 1 -3.46 -12.10 -6.76
N LEU A 2 -4.23 -11.50 -5.89
CA LEU A 2 -4.39 -11.86 -4.48
C LEU A 2 -5.75 -12.53 -4.30
N LYS A 3 -5.81 -13.64 -3.56
CA LYS A 3 -7.06 -14.30 -3.19
C LYS A 3 -7.04 -14.62 -1.70
N ILE A 4 -8.10 -14.25 -1.01
CA ILE A 4 -8.30 -14.45 0.42
C ILE A 4 -9.57 -15.26 0.59
N ASN A 5 -9.50 -16.36 1.35
CA ASN A 5 -10.63 -17.24 1.58
C ASN A 5 -10.86 -17.38 3.09
N ASN A 6 -12.08 -17.04 3.53
CA ASN A 6 -12.60 -17.23 4.89
C ASN A 6 -11.64 -16.77 5.99
N LEU A 7 -10.97 -15.61 5.79
CA LEU A 7 -9.93 -15.12 6.67
C LEU A 7 -10.52 -14.60 7.99
N MET A 8 -10.04 -15.15 9.09
CA MET A 8 -10.47 -14.79 10.44
C MET A 8 -9.30 -14.37 11.30
N LYS A 9 -9.51 -13.34 12.11
CA LYS A 9 -8.56 -12.87 13.14
C LYS A 9 -9.30 -12.22 14.29
N SER A 10 -8.98 -12.69 15.49
CA SER A 10 -9.39 -12.06 16.74
C SER A 10 -8.20 -11.44 17.45
N ILE A 11 -8.38 -10.28 18.05
CA ILE A 11 -7.36 -9.56 18.82
C ILE A 11 -7.98 -9.12 20.14
N GLY A 12 -7.45 -9.61 21.28
CA GLY A 12 -7.96 -9.22 22.60
C GLY A 12 -9.45 -9.52 22.81
N GLY A 13 -9.97 -10.61 22.19
CA GLY A 13 -11.40 -10.98 22.27
C GLY A 13 -12.30 -10.25 21.25
N ILE A 14 -11.76 -9.31 20.47
CA ILE A 14 -12.50 -8.60 19.43
C ILE A 14 -12.21 -9.28 18.08
N VAL A 15 -13.26 -9.63 17.33
CA VAL A 15 -13.13 -10.15 15.96
C VAL A 15 -12.76 -8.98 15.03
N ALA A 16 -11.52 -8.97 14.57
CA ALA A 16 -10.98 -7.92 13.70
C ALA A 16 -11.18 -8.21 12.21
N THR A 17 -11.14 -9.50 11.81
CA THR A 17 -11.63 -9.96 10.50
C THR A 17 -12.53 -11.17 10.71
N ASP A 18 -13.68 -11.18 10.04
CA ASP A 18 -14.72 -12.19 10.17
C ASP A 18 -15.07 -12.75 8.78
N ASN A 19 -14.55 -13.94 8.50
CA ASN A 19 -14.84 -14.67 7.26
C ASN A 19 -14.61 -13.83 5.99
N VAL A 20 -13.49 -13.04 5.96
CA VAL A 20 -13.18 -12.17 4.82
C VAL A 20 -12.84 -13.01 3.59
N ASN A 21 -13.58 -12.79 2.51
CA ASN A 21 -13.33 -13.32 1.18
C ASN A 21 -13.07 -12.14 0.24
N LEU A 22 -11.94 -12.15 -0.49
CA LEU A 22 -11.55 -11.05 -1.36
C LEU A 22 -10.70 -11.58 -2.51
N GLU A 23 -10.95 -11.08 -3.71
CA GLU A 23 -10.14 -11.41 -4.88
C GLU A 23 -9.77 -10.15 -5.67
N LEU A 24 -8.46 -10.01 -5.94
CA LEU A 24 -7.90 -8.91 -6.73
C LEU A 24 -7.40 -9.42 -8.08
N GLU A 25 -7.68 -8.68 -9.12
CA GLU A 25 -7.09 -8.88 -10.44
C GLU A 25 -5.68 -8.30 -10.52
N LYS A 26 -4.89 -8.79 -11.49
CA LYS A 26 -3.56 -8.23 -11.77
C LYS A 26 -3.68 -6.84 -12.39
N GLN A 27 -2.69 -6.00 -12.09
CA GLN A 27 -2.54 -4.69 -12.73
C GLN A 27 -3.74 -3.76 -12.53
N THR A 28 -4.43 -3.88 -11.40
CA THR A 28 -5.56 -3.03 -11.02
C THR A 28 -5.22 -2.14 -9.84
N ILE A 29 -5.95 -1.03 -9.72
CA ILE A 29 -5.97 -0.18 -8.51
C ILE A 29 -7.27 -0.46 -7.77
N ASN A 30 -7.14 -0.92 -6.52
CA ASN A 30 -8.28 -1.30 -5.69
C ASN A 30 -8.26 -0.47 -4.40
N ALA A 31 -9.45 -0.19 -3.87
CA ALA A 31 -9.59 0.47 -2.58
C ALA A 31 -10.22 -0.46 -1.56
N ILE A 32 -9.76 -0.36 -0.31
CA ILE A 32 -10.43 -0.91 0.85
C ILE A 32 -10.91 0.25 1.71
N ILE A 33 -12.22 0.36 1.87
CA ILE A 33 -12.85 1.40 2.67
C ILE A 33 -13.66 0.79 3.81
N GLY A 34 -13.99 1.60 4.80
CA GLY A 34 -14.76 1.16 5.98
C GLY A 34 -14.61 2.15 7.12
N PRO A 35 -15.52 2.19 8.09
CA PRO A 35 -15.40 3.02 9.27
C PRO A 35 -14.14 2.67 10.09
N ASN A 36 -13.81 3.53 11.05
CA ASN A 36 -12.73 3.21 11.99
C ASN A 36 -13.09 1.92 12.76
N GLY A 37 -12.09 1.05 12.96
CA GLY A 37 -12.31 -0.25 13.59
C GLY A 37 -12.92 -1.33 12.66
N ALA A 38 -13.15 -1.06 11.39
CA ALA A 38 -13.72 -2.05 10.46
C ALA A 38 -12.79 -3.24 10.12
N GLY A 39 -11.50 -3.20 10.53
CA GLY A 39 -10.54 -4.27 10.26
C GLY A 39 -9.57 -4.02 9.10
N LYS A 40 -9.60 -2.82 8.47
CA LYS A 40 -8.79 -2.50 7.29
C LYS A 40 -7.28 -2.69 7.51
N THR A 41 -6.73 -2.05 8.54
CA THR A 41 -5.30 -2.16 8.89
C THR A 41 -4.94 -3.58 9.35
N THR A 42 -5.86 -4.27 10.04
CA THR A 42 -5.68 -5.68 10.40
C THR A 42 -5.57 -6.55 9.15
N LEU A 43 -6.43 -6.34 8.15
CA LEU A 43 -6.37 -7.06 6.87
C LEU A 43 -5.03 -6.82 6.16
N PHE A 44 -4.53 -5.59 6.12
CA PHE A 44 -3.19 -5.29 5.59
C PHE A 44 -2.09 -6.02 6.38
N ASN A 45 -2.16 -6.03 7.71
CA ASN A 45 -1.20 -6.72 8.56
C ASN A 45 -1.21 -8.25 8.33
N LEU A 46 -2.37 -8.84 8.05
CA LEU A 46 -2.49 -10.26 7.72
C LEU A 46 -1.89 -10.56 6.33
N ILE A 47 -2.15 -9.71 5.33
CA ILE A 47 -1.60 -9.87 3.97
C ILE A 47 -0.07 -9.72 3.97
N THR A 48 0.49 -8.81 4.78
CA THR A 48 1.93 -8.59 4.86
C THR A 48 2.66 -9.58 5.77
N GLY A 49 1.95 -10.42 6.52
CA GLY A 49 2.56 -11.36 7.48
C GLY A 49 2.97 -10.74 8.81
N LYS A 50 2.65 -9.44 9.05
CA LYS A 50 2.86 -8.76 10.33
C LYS A 50 1.98 -9.34 11.45
N LEU A 51 0.82 -9.88 11.08
CA LEU A 51 -0.07 -10.64 11.96
C LEU A 51 -0.31 -12.03 11.36
N LYS A 52 -0.43 -13.03 12.23
CA LYS A 52 -0.84 -14.38 11.85
C LYS A 52 -2.37 -14.48 11.91
N THR A 53 -2.95 -15.17 10.93
CA THR A 53 -4.40 -15.46 10.93
C THR A 53 -4.75 -16.56 11.92
N ASP A 54 -5.96 -16.55 12.42
CA ASP A 54 -6.48 -17.63 13.28
C ASP A 54 -7.06 -18.76 12.41
N SER A 55 -7.66 -18.43 11.26
CA SER A 55 -8.11 -19.38 10.25
C SER A 55 -8.28 -18.73 8.88
N GLY A 56 -8.53 -19.55 7.84
CA GLY A 56 -8.61 -19.09 6.47
C GLY A 56 -7.28 -19.16 5.75
N SER A 57 -7.23 -18.68 4.52
CA SER A 57 -6.04 -18.76 3.68
C SER A 57 -5.87 -17.54 2.77
N ILE A 58 -4.60 -17.21 2.48
CA ILE A 58 -4.19 -16.11 1.62
C ILE A 58 -3.29 -16.65 0.52
N PHE A 59 -3.59 -16.32 -0.73
CA PHE A 59 -2.82 -16.74 -1.90
C PHE A 59 -2.41 -15.52 -2.73
N ILE A 60 -1.18 -15.55 -3.24
CA ILE A 60 -0.69 -14.62 -4.27
C ILE A 60 -0.23 -15.43 -5.49
N GLU A 61 -0.82 -15.17 -6.65
CA GLU A 61 -0.52 -15.90 -7.91
C GLU A 61 -0.52 -17.42 -7.75
N ASN A 62 -1.52 -17.97 -7.07
CA ASN A 62 -1.69 -19.40 -6.74
C ASN A 62 -0.69 -19.99 -5.72
N ARG A 63 0.23 -19.18 -5.20
CA ARG A 63 1.10 -19.56 -4.08
C ARG A 63 0.43 -19.19 -2.77
N GLU A 64 0.30 -20.13 -1.87
CA GLU A 64 -0.16 -19.87 -0.51
C GLU A 64 0.90 -19.09 0.27
N ILE A 65 0.44 -18.02 0.95
CA ILE A 65 1.26 -17.15 1.78
C ILE A 65 0.71 -17.03 3.21
N THR A 66 -0.26 -17.87 3.54
CA THR A 66 -0.90 -17.87 4.87
C THR A 66 0.16 -18.03 5.95
N ASN A 67 0.17 -17.09 6.89
CA ASN A 67 1.09 -17.09 8.03
C ASN A 67 2.60 -17.08 7.68
N LEU A 68 3.00 -16.71 6.48
CA LEU A 68 4.38 -16.30 6.20
C LEU A 68 4.71 -15.02 6.97
N ASP A 69 5.98 -14.76 7.25
CA ASP A 69 6.42 -13.52 7.89
C ASP A 69 6.58 -12.35 6.89
N GLU A 70 6.85 -11.14 7.41
CA GLU A 70 7.00 -9.94 6.58
C GLU A 70 8.17 -10.05 5.60
N THR A 71 9.24 -10.73 5.97
CA THR A 71 10.40 -10.92 5.10
C THR A 71 10.06 -11.85 3.94
N GLU A 72 9.39 -12.97 4.24
CA GLU A 72 8.95 -13.94 3.25
C GLU A 72 7.94 -13.33 2.27
N THR A 73 6.94 -12.60 2.76
CA THR A 73 5.93 -11.94 1.90
C THR A 73 6.56 -10.86 1.03
N THR A 74 7.56 -10.12 1.55
CA THR A 74 8.34 -9.14 0.77
C THR A 74 9.12 -9.81 -0.36
N HIS A 75 9.77 -10.95 -0.09
CA HIS A 75 10.49 -11.71 -1.12
C HIS A 75 9.57 -12.25 -2.22
N ILE A 76 8.32 -12.56 -1.90
CA ILE A 76 7.31 -13.00 -2.88
C ILE A 76 6.82 -11.83 -3.75
N GLY A 77 7.01 -10.59 -3.28
CA GLY A 77 6.68 -9.37 -4.01
C GLY A 77 5.47 -8.62 -3.44
N ILE A 78 5.24 -8.68 -2.14
CA ILE A 78 4.31 -7.80 -1.44
C ILE A 78 5.12 -6.69 -0.78
N ALA A 79 4.77 -5.43 -1.04
CA ALA A 79 5.35 -4.29 -0.35
C ALA A 79 4.25 -3.39 0.21
N ARG A 80 4.52 -2.75 1.34
CA ARG A 80 3.64 -1.77 1.97
C ARG A 80 4.37 -0.47 2.17
N ALA A 81 3.76 0.65 1.76
CA ALA A 81 4.13 1.97 2.20
C ALA A 81 3.28 2.34 3.43
N PHE A 82 3.92 2.82 4.48
CA PHE A 82 3.34 2.93 5.81
C PHE A 82 2.60 4.25 6.01
N GLN A 83 1.59 4.24 6.89
CA GLN A 83 0.89 5.43 7.36
C GLN A 83 1.84 6.41 8.07
N ILE A 84 2.81 5.89 8.82
CA ILE A 84 3.92 6.65 9.39
C ILE A 84 5.14 6.40 8.51
N THR A 85 5.68 7.47 7.93
CA THR A 85 6.77 7.40 6.97
C THR A 85 8.04 6.83 7.61
N ASN A 86 8.43 5.63 7.22
CA ASN A 86 9.67 4.97 7.68
C ASN A 86 10.83 5.31 6.74
N ILE A 87 11.19 6.58 6.70
CA ILE A 87 12.34 7.06 5.90
C ILE A 87 13.61 7.11 6.76
N PHE A 88 14.76 7.11 6.11
CA PHE A 88 16.07 7.34 6.75
C PHE A 88 16.25 8.86 6.92
N PRO A 89 15.99 9.44 8.11
CA PRO A 89 15.86 10.89 8.26
C PRO A 89 17.13 11.66 7.94
N ASN A 90 18.30 11.05 8.14
CA ASN A 90 19.61 11.66 7.94
C ASN A 90 20.25 11.37 6.58
N LEU A 91 19.58 10.60 5.72
CA LEU A 91 20.06 10.32 4.36
C LEU A 91 19.32 11.21 3.37
N THR A 92 19.99 11.54 2.27
CA THR A 92 19.35 12.15 1.12
C THR A 92 18.35 11.18 0.47
N VAL A 93 17.42 11.70 -0.31
CA VAL A 93 16.48 10.90 -1.13
C VAL A 93 17.25 9.86 -1.96
N TYR A 94 18.34 10.30 -2.60
CA TYR A 94 19.16 9.43 -3.43
C TYR A 94 19.83 8.31 -2.64
N GLU A 95 20.41 8.63 -1.50
CA GLU A 95 21.09 7.65 -0.63
C GLU A 95 20.09 6.64 -0.06
N SER A 96 18.89 7.10 0.35
CA SER A 96 17.83 6.25 0.87
C SER A 96 17.38 5.22 -0.17
N ILE A 97 17.13 5.66 -1.41
CA ILE A 97 16.73 4.78 -2.52
C ILE A 97 17.88 3.81 -2.87
N LYS A 98 19.13 4.28 -2.93
CA LYS A 98 20.28 3.40 -3.17
C LYS A 98 20.43 2.33 -2.10
N LEU A 99 20.27 2.70 -0.84
CA LEU A 99 20.34 1.76 0.29
C LEU A 99 19.25 0.67 0.15
N ALA A 100 18.02 1.05 -0.17
CA ALA A 100 16.91 0.12 -0.39
C ALA A 100 17.16 -0.83 -1.59
N LEU A 101 17.74 -0.34 -2.69
CA LEU A 101 18.12 -1.17 -3.83
C LEU A 101 19.22 -2.17 -3.51
N LEU A 102 20.19 -1.77 -2.67
CA LEU A 102 21.29 -2.63 -2.24
C LEU A 102 20.83 -3.71 -1.27
N SER A 103 19.91 -3.41 -0.35
CA SER A 103 19.38 -4.36 0.62
C SER A 103 18.72 -5.56 -0.06
N LYS A 104 18.05 -5.36 -1.20
CA LYS A 104 17.43 -6.43 -1.99
C LYS A 104 18.42 -7.42 -2.61
N LYS A 105 19.65 -7.01 -2.90
CA LYS A 105 20.65 -7.83 -3.66
C LYS A 105 21.43 -8.82 -2.80
N ASN A 106 20.94 -9.23 -1.61
CA ASN A 106 21.58 -10.20 -0.71
C ASN A 106 23.10 -10.01 -0.55
N GLY A 107 23.48 -9.31 0.48
CA GLY A 107 24.86 -9.28 0.93
C GLY A 107 25.38 -7.88 1.23
N LEU A 108 25.34 -7.52 2.51
CA LEU A 108 26.02 -6.36 3.08
C LEU A 108 27.56 -6.45 2.95
N ASN A 109 28.09 -7.58 2.52
CA ASN A 109 29.53 -7.87 2.53
C ASN A 109 30.38 -7.05 1.55
N ASN A 110 29.76 -6.23 0.65
CA ASN A 110 30.51 -5.31 -0.24
C ASN A 110 29.70 -4.03 -0.53
N MET A 111 29.07 -3.46 0.51
CA MET A 111 28.19 -2.31 0.36
C MET A 111 28.92 -1.09 -0.24
N TRP A 112 30.17 -0.83 0.15
CA TRP A 112 30.94 0.33 -0.31
C TRP A 112 31.32 0.28 -1.81
N THR A 113 31.67 -0.89 -2.34
CA THR A 113 31.97 -1.06 -3.77
C THR A 113 30.72 -1.01 -4.63
N ARG A 114 29.59 -1.53 -4.12
CA ARG A 114 28.30 -1.51 -4.80
C ARG A 114 27.61 -0.15 -4.77
N PHE A 115 27.93 0.70 -3.80
CA PHE A 115 27.41 2.08 -3.75
C PHE A 115 27.86 2.93 -4.94
N LYS A 116 28.96 2.57 -5.60
CA LYS A 116 29.47 3.19 -6.83
C LYS A 116 29.02 2.48 -8.11
N ASP A 117 28.22 1.39 -8.00
CA ASP A 117 27.75 0.61 -9.15
C ASP A 117 26.84 1.47 -10.05
N HIS A 118 27.25 1.60 -11.33
CA HIS A 118 26.51 2.36 -12.33
C HIS A 118 25.05 1.88 -12.50
N LYS A 119 24.81 0.57 -12.37
CA LYS A 119 23.46 0.00 -12.46
C LYS A 119 22.56 0.41 -11.30
N VAL A 120 23.11 0.45 -10.08
CA VAL A 120 22.37 0.94 -8.89
C VAL A 120 22.03 2.41 -9.03
N ASN A 121 22.96 3.20 -9.59
CA ASN A 121 22.74 4.61 -9.85
C ASN A 121 21.61 4.85 -10.87
N SER A 122 21.63 4.11 -11.98
CA SER A 122 20.56 4.17 -13.00
C SER A 122 19.19 3.74 -12.43
N ASP A 123 19.16 2.60 -11.72
CA ASP A 123 17.92 2.12 -11.07
C ASP A 123 17.37 3.15 -10.06
N ALA A 124 18.27 3.83 -9.30
CA ALA A 124 17.86 4.86 -8.36
C ALA A 124 17.26 6.10 -9.07
N ASP A 125 17.91 6.57 -10.14
CA ASP A 125 17.41 7.70 -10.93
C ASP A 125 16.03 7.36 -11.56
N ASP A 126 15.83 6.14 -12.03
CA ASP A 126 14.55 5.71 -12.60
C ASP A 126 13.43 5.65 -11.55
N ILE A 127 13.71 5.15 -10.35
CA ILE A 127 12.75 5.15 -9.24
C ILE A 127 12.41 6.58 -8.81
N MET A 128 13.40 7.47 -8.70
CA MET A 128 13.14 8.88 -8.39
C MET A 128 12.28 9.57 -9.46
N LYS A 129 12.50 9.28 -10.74
CA LYS A 129 11.65 9.77 -11.83
C LYS A 129 10.21 9.25 -11.72
N LEU A 130 10.05 7.96 -11.41
CA LEU A 130 8.74 7.35 -11.20
C LEU A 130 7.99 7.99 -10.04
N ALA A 131 8.67 8.21 -8.92
CA ALA A 131 8.11 8.84 -7.73
C ALA A 131 7.97 10.38 -7.85
N GLY A 132 8.57 11.01 -8.86
CA GLY A 132 8.56 12.47 -9.04
C GLY A 132 9.52 13.22 -8.13
N LEU A 133 10.52 12.53 -7.57
CA LEU A 133 11.48 13.05 -6.57
C LEU A 133 12.81 13.50 -7.15
N ILE A 134 12.96 13.57 -8.48
CA ILE A 134 14.24 13.87 -9.11
C ILE A 134 14.80 15.25 -8.71
N LYS A 135 13.94 16.22 -8.47
CA LYS A 135 14.34 17.58 -8.04
C LYS A 135 14.85 17.60 -6.60
N SER A 136 14.40 16.67 -5.76
CA SER A 136 14.76 16.52 -4.35
C SER A 136 15.88 15.51 -4.15
N LYS A 137 16.62 15.12 -5.22
CA LYS A 137 17.65 14.08 -5.19
C LYS A 137 18.63 14.22 -4.03
N ASN A 138 19.13 15.43 -3.79
CA ASN A 138 20.15 15.74 -2.78
C ASN A 138 19.57 16.33 -1.49
N THR A 139 18.24 16.41 -1.37
CA THR A 139 17.55 16.89 -0.17
C THR A 139 17.60 15.79 0.88
N VAL A 140 17.90 16.14 2.13
CA VAL A 140 17.85 15.22 3.27
C VAL A 140 16.38 14.83 3.51
N SER A 141 16.14 13.55 3.77
CA SER A 141 14.78 13.01 3.86
C SER A 141 13.91 13.69 4.91
N SER A 142 14.49 14.12 6.03
CA SER A 142 13.78 14.86 7.08
C SER A 142 13.39 16.29 6.69
N GLU A 143 14.02 16.86 5.66
CA GLU A 143 13.74 18.23 5.16
C GLU A 143 12.67 18.25 4.04
N LEU A 144 12.22 17.09 3.60
CA LEU A 144 11.17 16.97 2.59
C LEU A 144 9.82 17.47 3.13
N SER A 145 8.98 17.96 2.24
CA SER A 145 7.56 18.17 2.55
C SER A 145 6.91 16.84 2.96
N HIS A 146 5.81 16.89 3.72
CA HIS A 146 5.10 15.68 4.14
C HIS A 146 4.67 14.83 2.94
N GLY A 147 4.22 15.46 1.85
CA GLY A 147 3.88 14.78 0.61
C GLY A 147 5.07 14.09 -0.05
N ASP A 148 6.23 14.78 -0.12
CA ASP A 148 7.45 14.20 -0.70
C ASP A 148 8.01 13.07 0.18
N GLN A 149 7.87 13.15 1.51
CA GLN A 149 8.23 12.05 2.41
C GLN A 149 7.40 10.79 2.12
N LYS A 150 6.09 10.93 1.90
CA LYS A 150 5.24 9.80 1.50
C LYS A 150 5.57 9.27 0.11
N LEU A 151 5.94 10.14 -0.83
CA LEU A 151 6.44 9.71 -2.14
C LEU A 151 7.77 8.95 -2.02
N LEU A 152 8.65 9.36 -1.11
CA LEU A 152 9.88 8.63 -0.83
C LEU A 152 9.59 7.24 -0.23
N ASP A 153 8.64 7.14 0.68
CA ASP A 153 8.23 5.85 1.25
C ASP A 153 7.69 4.89 0.17
N ILE A 154 6.85 5.40 -0.73
CA ILE A 154 6.40 4.64 -1.92
C ILE A 154 7.60 4.25 -2.80
N ALA A 155 8.56 5.15 -3.02
CA ALA A 155 9.76 4.88 -3.81
C ALA A 155 10.62 3.77 -3.18
N LEU A 156 10.77 3.76 -1.86
CA LEU A 156 11.48 2.70 -1.13
C LEU A 156 10.76 1.35 -1.29
N ALA A 157 9.43 1.32 -1.20
CA ALA A 157 8.66 0.11 -1.47
C ALA A 157 8.83 -0.39 -2.92
N LEU A 158 8.93 0.52 -3.91
CA LEU A 158 9.17 0.17 -5.31
C LEU A 158 10.56 -0.41 -5.57
N CYS A 159 11.58 -0.07 -4.75
CA CYS A 159 12.91 -0.69 -4.84
C CYS A 159 12.84 -2.23 -4.73
N LEU A 160 11.84 -2.73 -4.02
CA LEU A 160 11.60 -4.17 -3.87
C LEU A 160 11.00 -4.82 -5.12
N LYS A 161 10.64 -4.02 -6.16
CA LYS A 161 9.95 -4.47 -7.39
C LYS A 161 8.72 -5.32 -7.06
N PRO A 162 7.75 -4.76 -6.32
CA PRO A 162 6.61 -5.53 -5.84
C PRO A 162 5.66 -5.91 -6.98
N LYS A 163 4.93 -7.01 -6.79
CA LYS A 163 3.77 -7.40 -7.61
C LYS A 163 2.49 -6.78 -7.04
N LEU A 164 2.45 -6.61 -5.72
CA LEU A 164 1.36 -6.02 -4.94
C LEU A 164 1.92 -4.93 -4.04
N LEU A 165 1.43 -3.70 -4.22
CA LEU A 165 1.75 -2.55 -3.39
C LEU A 165 0.53 -2.17 -2.55
N LEU A 166 0.73 -2.15 -1.23
CA LEU A 166 -0.28 -1.74 -0.26
C LEU A 166 0.04 -0.32 0.21
N LEU A 167 -0.93 0.59 0.08
CA LEU A 167 -0.81 1.98 0.50
C LEU A 167 -1.81 2.25 1.64
N ASP A 168 -1.30 2.61 2.80
CA ASP A 168 -2.12 2.87 3.98
C ASP A 168 -2.29 4.39 4.17
N GLU A 169 -3.45 4.92 3.80
CA GLU A 169 -3.82 6.33 3.84
C GLU A 169 -2.79 7.26 3.17
N PRO A 170 -2.50 7.08 1.88
CA PRO A 170 -1.44 7.80 1.20
C PRO A 170 -1.64 9.32 1.19
N THR A 171 -2.88 9.82 1.34
CA THR A 171 -3.17 11.26 1.33
C THR A 171 -3.45 11.85 2.71
N ALA A 172 -3.31 11.07 3.79
CA ALA A 172 -3.55 11.57 5.15
C ALA A 172 -2.63 12.74 5.50
N GLY A 173 -3.18 13.79 6.11
CA GLY A 173 -2.45 14.99 6.53
C GLY A 173 -2.19 16.01 5.42
N MET A 174 -2.65 15.78 4.18
CA MET A 174 -2.45 16.68 3.05
C MET A 174 -3.64 17.62 2.83
N GLY A 175 -3.36 18.82 2.34
CA GLY A 175 -4.41 19.73 1.84
C GLY A 175 -5.08 19.24 0.56
N PRO A 176 -6.25 19.78 0.17
CA PRO A 176 -7.02 19.29 -0.97
C PRO A 176 -6.24 19.18 -2.29
N GLU A 177 -5.50 20.22 -2.66
CA GLU A 177 -4.69 20.22 -3.89
C GLU A 177 -3.55 19.20 -3.84
N GLU A 178 -2.92 19.05 -2.68
CA GLU A 178 -1.80 18.15 -2.47
C GLU A 178 -2.25 16.68 -2.57
N ARG A 179 -3.45 16.36 -2.05
CA ARG A 179 -4.08 15.04 -2.20
C ARG A 179 -4.22 14.64 -3.66
N TRP A 180 -4.77 15.54 -4.50
CA TRP A 180 -4.93 15.25 -5.92
C TRP A 180 -3.60 15.09 -6.64
N LYS A 181 -2.58 15.89 -6.31
CA LYS A 181 -1.22 15.71 -6.83
C LYS A 181 -0.66 14.34 -6.46
N MET A 182 -0.84 13.89 -5.21
CA MET A 182 -0.44 12.55 -4.77
C MET A 182 -1.15 11.47 -5.58
N ILE A 183 -2.46 11.58 -5.76
CA ILE A 183 -3.27 10.63 -6.53
C ILE A 183 -2.83 10.55 -7.99
N ASP A 184 -2.54 11.69 -8.62
CA ASP A 184 -2.03 11.72 -9.99
C ASP A 184 -0.66 11.01 -10.08
N ARG A 185 0.22 11.18 -9.10
CA ARG A 185 1.48 10.44 -9.00
C ARG A 185 1.28 8.94 -8.87
N ILE A 186 0.35 8.50 -8.01
CA ILE A 186 0.01 7.07 -7.88
C ILE A 186 -0.55 6.51 -9.20
N LYS A 187 -1.40 7.26 -9.91
CA LYS A 187 -1.91 6.88 -11.24
C LYS A 187 -0.80 6.76 -12.27
N GLU A 188 0.11 7.73 -12.34
CA GLU A 188 1.25 7.71 -13.26
C GLU A 188 2.15 6.51 -12.98
N LEU A 189 2.46 6.26 -11.71
CA LEU A 189 3.24 5.12 -11.26
C LEU A 189 2.58 3.81 -11.71
N TRP A 190 1.28 3.64 -11.44
CA TRP A 190 0.54 2.46 -11.87
C TRP A 190 0.56 2.27 -13.38
N LYS A 191 0.31 3.34 -14.17
CA LYS A 191 0.34 3.29 -15.64
C LYS A 191 1.69 2.81 -16.17
N LYS A 192 2.80 3.24 -15.55
CA LYS A 192 4.16 2.90 -15.98
C LYS A 192 4.59 1.51 -15.53
N THR A 193 4.25 1.10 -14.32
CA THR A 193 4.74 -0.14 -13.71
C THR A 193 3.81 -1.33 -13.89
N LYS A 194 2.51 -1.06 -14.08
CA LYS A 194 1.44 -2.09 -14.14
C LYS A 194 1.41 -3.01 -12.92
N ILE A 195 1.90 -2.54 -11.77
CA ILE A 195 1.77 -3.28 -10.49
C ILE A 195 0.32 -3.26 -10.02
N THR A 196 -0.07 -4.25 -9.22
CA THR A 196 -1.36 -4.22 -8.52
C THR A 196 -1.25 -3.34 -7.30
N ILE A 197 -2.17 -2.40 -7.13
CA ILE A 197 -2.20 -1.49 -5.98
C ILE A 197 -3.47 -1.73 -5.18
N VAL A 198 -3.34 -1.79 -3.86
CA VAL A 198 -4.47 -1.70 -2.92
C VAL A 198 -4.19 -0.55 -1.97
N PHE A 199 -5.16 0.32 -1.81
CA PHE A 199 -5.02 1.42 -0.87
C PHE A 199 -6.20 1.51 0.09
N ILE A 200 -5.93 1.98 1.30
CA ILE A 200 -6.92 2.36 2.29
C ILE A 200 -7.05 3.88 2.25
N GLU A 201 -8.26 4.39 2.17
CA GLU A 201 -8.56 5.82 2.20
C GLU A 201 -9.92 6.09 2.83
N HIS A 202 -10.07 7.31 3.37
CA HIS A 202 -11.31 7.79 3.96
C HIS A 202 -12.00 8.85 3.10
N ASP A 203 -11.26 9.50 2.20
CA ASP A 203 -11.80 10.48 1.26
C ASP A 203 -12.45 9.76 0.07
N MET A 204 -13.79 9.83 0.03
CA MET A 204 -14.58 9.12 -0.98
C MET A 204 -14.36 9.67 -2.39
N ASP A 205 -14.06 10.96 -2.55
CA ASP A 205 -13.79 11.55 -3.86
C ASP A 205 -12.50 10.96 -4.45
N ILE A 206 -11.49 10.78 -3.61
CA ILE A 206 -10.24 10.10 -3.98
C ILE A 206 -10.53 8.65 -4.34
N VAL A 207 -11.23 7.92 -3.48
CA VAL A 207 -11.56 6.51 -3.70
C VAL A 207 -12.28 6.32 -5.05
N PHE A 208 -13.32 7.11 -5.30
CA PHE A 208 -14.08 7.02 -6.55
C PHE A 208 -13.31 7.54 -7.78
N GLY A 209 -12.34 8.42 -7.55
CA GLY A 209 -11.52 9.01 -8.61
C GLY A 209 -10.42 8.10 -9.15
N ILE A 210 -9.99 7.08 -8.39
CA ILE A 210 -8.83 6.26 -8.76
C ILE A 210 -9.10 4.75 -8.76
N ALA A 211 -9.96 4.24 -7.85
CA ALA A 211 -10.20 2.80 -7.72
C ALA A 211 -10.96 2.23 -8.91
N GLN A 212 -10.55 1.06 -9.36
CA GLN A 212 -11.29 0.25 -10.35
C GLN A 212 -12.26 -0.70 -9.66
N LYS A 213 -11.87 -1.23 -8.49
CA LYS A 213 -12.72 -2.04 -7.62
C LYS A 213 -12.59 -1.55 -6.17
N ILE A 214 -13.70 -1.55 -5.46
CA ILE A 214 -13.79 -1.08 -4.07
C ILE A 214 -14.34 -2.21 -3.22
N PHE A 215 -13.70 -2.47 -2.10
CA PHE A 215 -14.15 -3.39 -1.06
C PHE A 215 -14.53 -2.58 0.18
N VAL A 216 -15.76 -2.76 0.63
CA VAL A 216 -16.28 -2.06 1.81
C VAL A 216 -16.25 -3.01 2.99
N LEU A 217 -15.40 -2.71 3.98
CA LEU A 217 -15.35 -3.45 5.24
C LEU A 217 -16.26 -2.81 6.28
N GLN A 218 -16.97 -3.64 7.02
CA GLN A 218 -17.72 -3.26 8.22
C GLN A 218 -17.63 -4.38 9.23
N GLN A 219 -17.26 -4.06 10.48
CA GLN A 219 -17.18 -5.02 11.59
C GLN A 219 -16.41 -6.32 11.24
N GLY A 220 -15.28 -6.17 10.54
CA GLY A 220 -14.43 -7.29 10.14
C GLY A 220 -14.85 -8.05 8.89
N ALA A 221 -16.04 -7.80 8.33
CA ALA A 221 -16.54 -8.52 7.17
C ALA A 221 -16.64 -7.63 5.92
N ILE A 222 -16.67 -8.24 4.72
CA ILE A 222 -16.96 -7.53 3.47
C ILE A 222 -18.48 -7.28 3.39
N LEU A 223 -18.86 -6.00 3.52
CA LEU A 223 -20.25 -5.55 3.39
C LEU A 223 -20.70 -5.52 1.92
N ALA A 224 -19.81 -5.05 1.05
CA ALA A 224 -20.06 -4.94 -0.39
C ALA A 224 -18.73 -4.86 -1.16
N GLU A 225 -18.74 -5.28 -2.40
CA GLU A 225 -17.67 -5.07 -3.36
C GLU A 225 -18.25 -4.71 -4.74
N GLY A 226 -17.48 -3.96 -5.53
CA GLY A 226 -17.91 -3.56 -6.88
C GLY A 226 -17.10 -2.41 -7.43
N ASN A 227 -17.44 -1.95 -8.63
CA ASN A 227 -16.88 -0.75 -9.21
C ASN A 227 -17.41 0.53 -8.50
N PRO A 228 -16.78 1.70 -8.72
CA PRO A 228 -17.20 2.95 -8.08
C PRO A 228 -18.68 3.29 -8.26
N GLN A 229 -19.27 2.99 -9.43
CA GLN A 229 -20.67 3.31 -9.72
C GLN A 229 -21.64 2.40 -8.96
N GLU A 230 -21.28 1.13 -8.80
CA GLU A 230 -22.05 0.15 -8.02
C GLU A 230 -22.02 0.50 -6.53
N ILE A 231 -20.84 0.82 -6.00
CA ILE A 231 -20.67 1.17 -4.59
C ILE A 231 -21.41 2.47 -4.23
N LYS A 232 -21.37 3.49 -5.10
CA LYS A 232 -22.14 4.74 -4.90
C LYS A 232 -23.64 4.52 -4.77
N LYS A 233 -24.19 3.51 -5.45
CA LYS A 233 -25.64 3.20 -5.47
C LYS A 233 -26.04 2.15 -4.44
N ASN A 234 -25.07 1.51 -3.77
CA ASN A 234 -25.34 0.42 -2.84
C ASN A 234 -25.99 0.93 -1.54
N GLN A 235 -27.25 0.55 -1.30
CA GLN A 235 -28.01 1.00 -0.15
C GLN A 235 -27.41 0.59 1.20
N LYS A 236 -26.72 -0.56 1.27
CA LYS A 236 -26.02 -0.99 2.49
C LYS A 236 -24.84 -0.07 2.80
N VAL A 237 -24.07 0.29 1.76
CA VAL A 237 -22.94 1.22 1.89
C VAL A 237 -23.43 2.62 2.26
N ILE A 238 -24.46 3.13 1.61
CA ILE A 238 -25.08 4.42 1.91
C ILE A 238 -25.50 4.48 3.39
N LYS A 239 -26.16 3.45 3.89
CA LYS A 239 -26.58 3.38 5.29
C LYS A 239 -25.39 3.31 6.26
N ALA A 240 -24.35 2.55 5.91
CA ALA A 240 -23.17 2.38 6.77
C ALA A 240 -22.29 3.65 6.85
N TYR A 241 -22.18 4.40 5.75
CA TYR A 241 -21.32 5.58 5.63
C TYR A 241 -22.05 6.91 5.75
N LEU A 242 -23.24 7.03 5.16
CA LEU A 242 -23.99 8.29 5.05
C LEU A 242 -25.19 8.33 5.99
N GLY A 243 -25.65 7.19 6.52
CA GLY A 243 -26.75 7.10 7.48
C GLY A 243 -26.39 7.47 8.92
N GLY A 244 -25.11 7.65 9.25
CA GLY A 244 -24.63 8.04 10.58
C GLY A 244 -24.63 9.55 10.87
N GLY A 245 -25.02 10.38 9.94
CA GLY A 245 -24.97 11.85 10.00
C GLY A 245 -26.26 12.55 10.40
N LYS A 246 -27.22 11.85 11.03
CA LYS A 246 -28.40 12.48 11.65
C LYS A 246 -28.60 11.94 13.06
N LYS A 247 -27.92 12.53 14.01
CA LYS A 247 -28.38 12.78 15.39
C LYS A 247 -27.73 14.08 15.88
#